data_158b2cbe1efadd32d3713dcd5713c462
#
_entry.id   158b2cbe1efadd32d3713dcd5713c462
#
_cell.length_a   1.000
_cell.length_b   1.000
_cell.length_c   1.000
_cell.angle_alpha   90.00
_cell.angle_beta   90.00
_cell.angle_gamma   90.00
#
_symmetry.space_group_name_H-M   'P 1'
#
loop_
_entity.id
_entity.type
_entity.pdbx_description
1 polymer ?
#
loop_
_entity_poly.entity_id
_entity_poly.type
_entity_poly.pdbx_seq_one_letter_code
_entity_poly.pdbx_strand_id
1 'polypeptide(L)'
;MTQFEFIRPHSSSGMLTLTEAAQVGDSLRRGSLAVLPTETGYMLAAVATSIPAIELAFGVKERNHAQVMHVACASLTMASSIGQLSPLAMRLLGEFTPGPVSVIVPKTRVLPDRLVTVDGTVGIRIPDHPATLQVISEVGAPLTATSLNVSGTAPVPVKELDLHSLNWPADDTIYVVEDDDSISYGTGSTLVRLSGGEIDVLRVGPVPEKIIREVAGTPGYLETAGRS
;
A
#
# COMPACT_ATOMS: atom_id res chain seq x y z
N MET A 1 8.76 -24.18 11.36
CA MET A 1 7.70 -23.28 11.91
C MET A 1 8.03 -21.84 11.55
N THR A 2 7.06 -21.09 11.07
CA THR A 2 7.22 -19.65 10.81
C THR A 2 7.62 -18.91 12.08
N GLN A 3 8.62 -18.04 12.00
CA GLN A 3 9.07 -17.20 13.09
C GLN A 3 8.61 -15.76 12.85
N PHE A 4 8.15 -15.07 13.89
CA PHE A 4 7.85 -13.64 13.84
C PHE A 4 8.93 -12.86 14.56
N GLU A 5 9.53 -11.89 13.87
CA GLU A 5 10.49 -10.95 14.44
C GLU A 5 9.86 -9.57 14.51
N PHE A 6 9.62 -9.11 15.75
CA PHE A 6 8.97 -7.83 16.02
C PHE A 6 10.00 -6.73 16.12
N ILE A 7 9.80 -5.65 15.38
CA ILE A 7 10.67 -4.46 15.36
C ILE A 7 9.80 -3.23 15.64
N ARG A 8 10.31 -2.31 16.47
CA ARG A 8 9.62 -1.06 16.79
C ARG A 8 10.36 0.14 16.22
N PRO A 9 9.67 1.04 15.50
CA PRO A 9 10.24 2.31 15.09
C PRO A 9 10.65 3.17 16.28
N HIS A 10 11.60 4.06 16.09
CA HIS A 10 11.96 5.04 17.09
C HIS A 10 10.80 6.01 17.39
N SER A 11 10.44 6.18 18.65
CA SER A 11 9.30 6.99 19.08
C SER A 11 9.36 8.46 18.63
N SER A 12 10.56 9.00 18.40
CA SER A 12 10.74 10.40 18.00
C SER A 12 10.60 10.64 16.49
N SER A 13 10.86 9.63 15.65
CA SER A 13 10.88 9.78 14.19
C SER A 13 9.88 8.88 13.46
N GLY A 14 9.36 7.85 14.11
CA GLY A 14 8.56 6.80 13.47
C GLY A 14 9.36 5.95 12.48
N MET A 15 10.68 6.08 12.45
CA MET A 15 11.57 5.36 11.51
C MET A 15 12.27 4.19 12.21
N LEU A 16 12.65 3.19 11.43
CA LEU A 16 13.56 2.12 11.82
C LEU A 16 15.01 2.62 11.79
N THR A 17 15.91 1.94 12.50
CA THR A 17 17.34 2.09 12.23
C THR A 17 17.66 1.65 10.79
N LEU A 18 18.79 2.12 10.24
CA LEU A 18 19.20 1.69 8.89
C LEU A 18 19.40 0.18 8.80
N THR A 19 19.91 -0.44 9.87
CA THR A 19 20.11 -1.89 9.94
C THR A 19 18.78 -2.65 9.92
N GLU A 20 17.82 -2.24 10.72
CA GLU A 20 16.48 -2.87 10.75
C GLU A 20 15.75 -2.71 9.42
N ALA A 21 15.77 -1.50 8.85
CA ALA A 21 15.17 -1.27 7.54
C ALA A 21 15.80 -2.14 6.44
N ALA A 22 17.15 -2.29 6.47
CA ALA A 22 17.87 -3.18 5.56
C ALA A 22 17.49 -4.66 5.78
N GLN A 23 17.39 -5.11 7.03
CA GLN A 23 16.97 -6.50 7.35
C GLN A 23 15.58 -6.81 6.79
N VAL A 24 14.59 -5.94 7.04
CA VAL A 24 13.23 -6.10 6.48
C VAL A 24 13.26 -6.04 4.96
N GLY A 25 13.98 -5.08 4.39
CA GLY A 25 14.10 -4.89 2.95
C GLY A 25 14.75 -6.10 2.26
N ASP A 26 15.83 -6.63 2.83
CA ASP A 26 16.52 -7.82 2.32
C ASP A 26 15.62 -9.06 2.38
N SER A 27 14.87 -9.23 3.46
CA SER A 27 13.91 -10.33 3.59
C SER A 27 12.85 -10.27 2.49
N LEU A 28 12.24 -9.10 2.27
CA LEU A 28 11.27 -8.88 1.19
C LEU A 28 11.89 -9.13 -0.19
N ARG A 29 13.13 -8.65 -0.46
CA ARG A 29 13.84 -8.89 -1.73
C ARG A 29 14.11 -10.39 -1.99
N ARG A 30 14.32 -11.19 -0.95
CA ARG A 30 14.45 -12.65 -1.06
C ARG A 30 13.13 -13.38 -1.29
N GLY A 31 11.98 -12.64 -1.28
CA GLY A 31 10.66 -13.19 -1.56
C GLY A 31 9.83 -13.51 -0.31
N SER A 32 10.32 -13.19 0.90
CA SER A 32 9.55 -13.31 2.13
C SER A 32 8.47 -12.25 2.22
N LEU A 33 7.63 -12.35 3.24
CA LEU A 33 6.57 -11.41 3.56
C LEU A 33 6.94 -10.54 4.78
N ALA A 34 6.27 -9.41 4.93
CA ALA A 34 6.36 -8.58 6.13
C ALA A 34 4.99 -8.01 6.52
N VAL A 35 4.84 -7.68 7.80
CA VAL A 35 3.69 -6.94 8.33
C VAL A 35 4.15 -5.53 8.61
N LEU A 36 3.55 -4.55 7.91
CA LEU A 36 3.94 -3.16 8.00
C LEU A 36 2.76 -2.28 8.42
N PRO A 37 2.96 -1.34 9.36
CA PRO A 37 1.93 -0.41 9.78
C PRO A 37 1.66 0.66 8.72
N THR A 38 0.43 1.16 8.68
CA THR A 38 0.04 2.35 7.92
C THR A 38 -0.94 3.16 8.75
N GLU A 39 -1.22 4.38 8.37
CA GLU A 39 -2.20 5.24 9.02
C GLU A 39 -3.63 4.66 9.02
N THR A 40 -3.88 3.65 8.18
CA THR A 40 -5.18 2.96 8.05
C THR A 40 -5.16 1.50 8.50
N GLY A 41 -4.17 1.11 9.29
CA GLY A 41 -4.00 -0.26 9.81
C GLY A 41 -2.81 -0.99 9.21
N TYR A 42 -2.63 -2.25 9.61
CA TYR A 42 -1.53 -3.09 9.16
C TYR A 42 -1.76 -3.66 7.77
N MET A 43 -0.72 -3.67 6.96
CA MET A 43 -0.72 -4.32 5.65
C MET A 43 0.21 -5.53 5.63
N LEU A 44 -0.19 -6.56 4.91
CA LEU A 44 0.68 -7.66 4.48
C LEU A 44 1.43 -7.20 3.23
N ALA A 45 2.75 -7.17 3.34
CA ALA A 45 3.65 -6.70 2.31
C ALA A 45 4.40 -7.87 1.65
N ALA A 46 4.45 -7.84 0.33
CA ALA A 46 5.27 -8.68 -0.54
C ALA A 46 5.78 -7.81 -1.69
N VAL A 47 6.90 -8.14 -2.31
CA VAL A 47 7.37 -7.42 -3.50
C VAL A 47 6.35 -7.58 -4.64
N ALA A 48 5.73 -6.48 -5.05
CA ALA A 48 4.62 -6.46 -6.01
C ALA A 48 5.01 -6.82 -7.45
N THR A 49 6.30 -6.94 -7.74
CA THR A 49 6.82 -7.39 -9.02
C THR A 49 7.24 -8.88 -9.02
N SER A 50 7.16 -9.55 -7.86
CA SER A 50 7.54 -10.95 -7.69
C SER A 50 6.30 -11.84 -7.64
N ILE A 51 6.04 -12.61 -8.70
CA ILE A 51 4.92 -13.56 -8.74
C ILE A 51 4.96 -14.54 -7.55
N PRO A 52 6.10 -15.18 -7.21
CA PRO A 52 6.16 -16.07 -6.05
C PRO A 52 5.76 -15.38 -4.74
N ALA A 53 6.26 -14.16 -4.47
CA ALA A 53 5.93 -13.42 -3.26
C ALA A 53 4.44 -13.02 -3.21
N ILE A 54 3.86 -12.65 -4.35
CA ILE A 54 2.43 -12.35 -4.49
C ILE A 54 1.59 -13.59 -4.15
N GLU A 55 1.95 -14.77 -4.66
CA GLU A 55 1.23 -16.01 -4.38
C GLU A 55 1.28 -16.37 -2.89
N LEU A 56 2.43 -16.17 -2.22
CA LEU A 56 2.52 -16.33 -0.77
C LEU A 56 1.56 -15.39 -0.04
N ALA A 57 1.51 -14.10 -0.43
CA ALA A 57 0.60 -13.13 0.19
C ALA A 57 -0.88 -13.51 -0.04
N PHE A 58 -1.24 -14.07 -1.19
CA PHE A 58 -2.58 -14.61 -1.43
C PHE A 58 -2.87 -15.81 -0.54
N GLY A 59 -1.90 -16.72 -0.37
CA GLY A 59 -2.02 -17.89 0.48
C GLY A 59 -2.28 -17.54 1.94
N VAL A 60 -1.53 -16.58 2.50
CA VAL A 60 -1.73 -16.09 3.88
C VAL A 60 -3.15 -15.55 4.10
N LYS A 61 -3.71 -14.87 3.11
CA LYS A 61 -5.04 -14.26 3.21
C LYS A 61 -6.19 -15.19 2.83
N GLU A 62 -5.89 -16.43 2.42
CA GLU A 62 -6.89 -17.36 1.87
C GLU A 62 -7.82 -16.69 0.82
N ARG A 63 -7.26 -15.71 0.11
CA ARG A 63 -8.04 -14.93 -0.84
C ARG A 63 -8.27 -15.70 -2.13
N ASN A 64 -9.52 -15.67 -2.59
CA ASN A 64 -9.84 -16.11 -3.94
C ASN A 64 -9.07 -15.25 -4.95
N HIS A 65 -8.59 -15.87 -6.01
CA HIS A 65 -7.89 -15.23 -7.12
C HIS A 65 -8.65 -14.08 -7.81
N ALA A 66 -9.96 -13.98 -7.60
CA ALA A 66 -10.76 -12.85 -8.07
C ALA A 66 -10.59 -11.55 -7.24
N GLN A 67 -9.98 -11.63 -6.04
CA GLN A 67 -9.75 -10.47 -5.20
C GLN A 67 -8.36 -9.90 -5.46
N VAL A 68 -8.29 -8.67 -5.94
CA VAL A 68 -7.03 -7.95 -6.19
C VAL A 68 -6.43 -7.38 -4.92
N MET A 69 -5.12 -7.16 -4.93
CA MET A 69 -4.41 -6.44 -3.89
C MET A 69 -4.03 -5.04 -4.39
N HIS A 70 -4.13 -4.05 -3.52
CA HIS A 70 -3.56 -2.73 -3.81
C HIS A 70 -2.03 -2.80 -3.73
N VAL A 71 -1.38 -1.76 -4.22
CA VAL A 71 0.07 -1.62 -4.22
C VAL A 71 0.46 -0.35 -3.49
N ALA A 72 1.41 -0.48 -2.55
CA ALA A 72 2.02 0.62 -1.83
C ALA A 72 3.33 1.04 -2.50
N CYS A 73 3.49 2.34 -2.70
CA CYS A 73 4.66 2.98 -3.27
C CYS A 73 5.30 3.92 -2.23
N ALA A 74 6.60 4.20 -2.36
CA ALA A 74 7.28 5.18 -1.52
C ALA A 74 7.20 6.60 -2.09
N SER A 75 6.83 6.76 -3.37
CA SER A 75 6.81 8.06 -4.04
C SER A 75 5.90 8.07 -5.26
N LEU A 76 5.55 9.27 -5.74
CA LEU A 76 4.85 9.45 -7.02
C LEU A 76 5.66 8.91 -8.21
N THR A 77 6.99 9.02 -8.17
CA THR A 77 7.86 8.44 -9.20
C THR A 77 7.70 6.93 -9.28
N MET A 78 7.71 6.24 -8.12
CA MET A 78 7.47 4.80 -8.07
C MET A 78 6.03 4.46 -8.54
N ALA A 79 5.04 5.23 -8.12
CA ALA A 79 3.65 5.06 -8.57
C ALA A 79 3.51 5.19 -10.09
N SER A 80 4.19 6.18 -10.70
CA SER A 80 4.19 6.39 -12.16
C SER A 80 4.87 5.27 -12.93
N SER A 81 5.80 4.53 -12.31
CA SER A 81 6.45 3.40 -12.98
C SER A 81 5.52 2.20 -13.14
N ILE A 82 4.53 2.04 -12.26
CA ILE A 82 3.63 0.87 -12.22
C ILE A 82 2.21 1.16 -12.68
N GLY A 83 1.78 2.43 -12.68
CA GLY A 83 0.46 2.88 -13.11
C GLY A 83 0.51 3.93 -14.20
N GLN A 84 -0.44 3.88 -15.13
CA GLN A 84 -0.62 4.94 -16.13
C GLN A 84 -1.37 6.10 -15.48
N LEU A 85 -0.61 7.02 -14.88
CA LEU A 85 -1.17 8.13 -14.13
C LEU A 85 -1.59 9.25 -15.08
N SER A 86 -2.90 9.46 -15.24
CA SER A 86 -3.46 10.63 -15.91
C SER A 86 -3.14 11.91 -15.11
N PRO A 87 -3.28 13.13 -15.69
CA PRO A 87 -3.14 14.38 -14.94
C PRO A 87 -4.03 14.42 -13.70
N LEU A 88 -5.23 13.85 -13.78
CA LEU A 88 -6.16 13.76 -12.65
C LEU A 88 -5.65 12.79 -11.58
N ALA A 89 -5.11 11.62 -11.96
CA ALA A 89 -4.50 10.69 -11.03
C ALA A 89 -3.30 11.31 -10.30
N MET A 90 -2.44 12.00 -11.04
CA MET A 90 -1.28 12.73 -10.48
C MET A 90 -1.71 13.81 -9.49
N ARG A 91 -2.78 14.54 -9.79
CA ARG A 91 -3.34 15.57 -8.89
C ARG A 91 -3.86 14.95 -7.60
N LEU A 92 -4.69 13.92 -7.69
CA LEU A 92 -5.24 13.26 -6.50
C LEU A 92 -4.15 12.62 -5.65
N LEU A 93 -3.20 11.91 -6.26
CA LEU A 93 -2.08 11.35 -5.52
C LEU A 93 -1.18 12.44 -4.96
N GLY A 94 -0.92 13.53 -5.69
CA GLY A 94 -0.08 14.63 -5.21
C GLY A 94 -0.68 15.37 -4.02
N GLU A 95 -2.01 15.52 -3.97
CA GLU A 95 -2.70 16.21 -2.89
C GLU A 95 -2.88 15.34 -1.64
N PHE A 96 -3.19 14.05 -1.83
CA PHE A 96 -3.62 13.18 -0.74
C PHE A 96 -2.58 12.14 -0.32
N THR A 97 -1.34 12.21 -0.85
CA THR A 97 -0.30 11.26 -0.44
C THR A 97 1.03 11.95 -0.13
N PRO A 98 1.80 11.44 0.86
CA PRO A 98 1.48 10.28 1.71
C PRO A 98 0.15 10.44 2.46
N GLY A 99 -0.70 9.38 2.47
CA GLY A 99 -1.98 9.48 3.17
C GLY A 99 -3.05 8.48 2.73
N PRO A 100 -4.27 8.64 3.28
CA PRO A 100 -5.30 7.62 3.26
C PRO A 100 -6.15 7.63 1.98
N VAL A 101 -5.54 7.84 0.82
CA VAL A 101 -6.21 7.73 -0.49
C VAL A 101 -5.54 6.67 -1.34
N SER A 102 -6.35 5.84 -1.98
CA SER A 102 -5.92 4.88 -3.01
C SER A 102 -6.59 5.21 -4.33
N VAL A 103 -5.82 5.27 -5.41
CA VAL A 103 -6.32 5.59 -6.75
C VAL A 103 -6.17 4.38 -7.66
N ILE A 104 -7.28 3.95 -8.28
CA ILE A 104 -7.29 2.85 -9.24
C ILE A 104 -7.02 3.41 -10.63
N VAL A 105 -5.97 2.88 -11.28
CA VAL A 105 -5.51 3.31 -12.60
C VAL A 105 -5.12 2.09 -13.44
N PRO A 106 -5.07 2.21 -14.78
CA PRO A 106 -4.50 1.16 -15.62
C PRO A 106 -3.04 0.88 -15.22
N LYS A 107 -2.66 -0.40 -15.15
CA LYS A 107 -1.27 -0.78 -14.84
C LYS A 107 -0.33 -0.52 -16.00
N THR A 108 0.96 -0.44 -15.73
CA THR A 108 2.02 -0.60 -16.72
C THR A 108 2.42 -2.07 -16.86
N ARG A 109 3.39 -2.36 -17.74
CA ARG A 109 3.92 -3.73 -17.90
C ARG A 109 4.81 -4.19 -16.73
N VAL A 110 5.17 -3.31 -15.83
CA VAL A 110 6.03 -3.62 -14.65
C VAL A 110 5.32 -4.56 -13.69
N LEU A 111 4.01 -4.37 -13.48
CA LEU A 111 3.23 -5.25 -12.59
C LEU A 111 2.74 -6.50 -13.33
N PRO A 112 2.84 -7.68 -12.71
CA PRO A 112 2.28 -8.91 -13.25
C PRO A 112 0.75 -8.87 -13.27
N ASP A 113 0.14 -9.59 -14.20
CA ASP A 113 -1.33 -9.68 -14.34
C ASP A 113 -1.99 -10.29 -13.10
N ARG A 114 -1.23 -11.03 -12.32
CA ARG A 114 -1.69 -11.66 -11.07
C ARG A 114 -2.18 -10.67 -10.02
N LEU A 115 -1.66 -9.44 -10.01
CA LEU A 115 -2.03 -8.39 -9.04
C LEU A 115 -3.21 -7.52 -9.46
N VAL A 116 -3.61 -7.58 -10.72
CA VAL A 116 -4.53 -6.60 -11.30
C VAL A 116 -5.92 -7.20 -11.50
N THR A 117 -6.89 -6.33 -11.65
CA THR A 117 -8.26 -6.71 -12.04
C THR A 117 -8.29 -7.25 -13.47
N VAL A 118 -9.38 -7.91 -13.86
CA VAL A 118 -9.58 -8.43 -15.22
C VAL A 118 -9.55 -7.32 -16.30
N ASP A 119 -9.82 -6.07 -15.91
CA ASP A 119 -9.73 -4.88 -16.78
C ASP A 119 -8.34 -4.24 -16.80
N GLY A 120 -7.33 -4.87 -16.17
CA GLY A 120 -5.95 -4.41 -16.17
C GLY A 120 -5.69 -3.20 -15.30
N THR A 121 -6.50 -2.96 -14.26
CA THR A 121 -6.31 -1.85 -13.34
C THR A 121 -5.72 -2.28 -12.00
N VAL A 122 -5.04 -1.36 -11.31
CA VAL A 122 -4.42 -1.55 -9.99
C VAL A 122 -4.72 -0.36 -9.09
N GLY A 123 -5.01 -0.63 -7.83
CA GLY A 123 -5.11 0.41 -6.79
C GLY A 123 -3.73 0.77 -6.25
N ILE A 124 -3.34 2.02 -6.35
CA ILE A 124 -2.05 2.54 -5.90
C ILE A 124 -2.27 3.48 -4.72
N ARG A 125 -1.41 3.36 -3.69
CA ARG A 125 -1.34 4.30 -2.57
C ARG A 125 0.11 4.60 -2.19
N ILE A 126 0.33 5.71 -1.49
CA ILE A 126 1.57 6.02 -0.80
C ILE A 126 1.17 6.23 0.67
N PRO A 127 1.44 5.25 1.56
CA PRO A 127 0.97 5.32 2.94
C PRO A 127 1.70 6.42 3.73
N ASP A 128 1.01 7.03 4.68
CA ASP A 128 1.62 8.01 5.59
C ASP A 128 2.14 7.29 6.83
N HIS A 129 3.28 6.62 6.67
CA HIS A 129 3.98 5.96 7.77
C HIS A 129 5.49 5.94 7.50
N PRO A 130 6.31 6.62 8.34
CA PRO A 130 7.75 6.76 8.08
C PRO A 130 8.50 5.44 7.91
N ALA A 131 8.34 4.47 8.83
CA ALA A 131 9.01 3.17 8.74
C ALA A 131 8.58 2.39 7.49
N THR A 132 7.30 2.43 7.12
CA THR A 132 6.80 1.74 5.94
C THR A 132 7.34 2.35 4.65
N LEU A 133 7.37 3.69 4.54
CA LEU A 133 7.99 4.39 3.41
C LEU A 133 9.49 4.08 3.32
N GLN A 134 10.17 4.02 4.47
CA GLN A 134 11.59 3.65 4.56
C GLN A 134 11.82 2.24 4.04
N VAL A 135 11.02 1.24 4.46
CA VAL A 135 11.13 -0.14 3.99
C VAL A 135 10.85 -0.24 2.49
N ILE A 136 9.79 0.42 1.97
CA ILE A 136 9.50 0.41 0.52
C ILE A 136 10.68 1.03 -0.27
N SER A 137 11.26 2.11 0.24
CA SER A 137 12.43 2.77 -0.37
C SER A 137 13.66 1.87 -0.34
N GLU A 138 13.92 1.18 0.78
CA GLU A 138 15.02 0.23 0.94
C GLU A 138 14.89 -0.97 0.00
N VAL A 139 13.68 -1.50 -0.18
CA VAL A 139 13.39 -2.56 -1.17
C VAL A 139 13.64 -2.07 -2.59
N GLY A 140 13.40 -0.80 -2.87
CA GLY A 140 13.54 -0.20 -4.20
C GLY A 140 12.46 -0.65 -5.18
N ALA A 141 11.38 -1.29 -4.68
CA ALA A 141 10.26 -1.79 -5.47
C ALA A 141 8.94 -1.59 -4.73
N PRO A 142 7.80 -1.47 -5.44
CA PRO A 142 6.48 -1.39 -4.82
C PRO A 142 6.14 -2.68 -4.07
N LEU A 143 5.36 -2.55 -3.01
CA LEU A 143 4.91 -3.69 -2.20
C LEU A 143 3.39 -3.89 -2.35
N THR A 144 2.93 -5.12 -2.16
CA THR A 144 1.49 -5.38 -2.02
C THR A 144 0.96 -4.69 -0.76
N ALA A 145 -0.27 -4.19 -0.80
CA ALA A 145 -0.92 -3.49 0.31
C ALA A 145 -2.31 -4.08 0.56
N THR A 146 -2.33 -5.28 1.13
CA THR A 146 -3.57 -5.91 1.59
C THR A 146 -3.66 -5.83 3.11
N SER A 147 -4.80 -5.38 3.64
CA SER A 147 -5.00 -5.29 5.10
C SER A 147 -4.93 -6.66 5.77
N LEU A 148 -4.36 -6.74 6.98
CA LEU A 148 -4.34 -7.96 7.78
C LEU A 148 -5.63 -8.22 8.57
N ASN A 149 -6.43 -7.19 8.83
CA ASN A 149 -7.74 -7.36 9.45
C ASN A 149 -8.72 -8.15 8.56
N VAL A 150 -9.77 -8.67 9.15
CA VAL A 150 -10.89 -9.26 8.42
C VAL A 150 -11.51 -8.19 7.53
N SER A 151 -11.86 -8.56 6.30
CA SER A 151 -12.42 -7.61 5.32
C SER A 151 -13.70 -6.96 5.88
N GLY A 152 -13.75 -5.62 5.88
CA GLY A 152 -14.88 -4.85 6.38
C GLY A 152 -14.87 -4.56 7.88
N THR A 153 -13.87 -5.06 8.64
CA THR A 153 -13.70 -4.70 10.05
C THR A 153 -12.78 -3.50 10.23
N ALA A 154 -12.89 -2.81 11.38
CA ALA A 154 -11.97 -1.74 11.73
C ALA A 154 -10.54 -2.28 11.89
N PRO A 155 -9.51 -1.46 11.58
CA PRO A 155 -8.12 -1.79 11.92
C PRO A 155 -7.96 -2.01 13.43
N VAL A 156 -7.14 -2.97 13.78
CA VAL A 156 -6.80 -3.29 15.18
C VAL A 156 -5.29 -3.23 15.37
N PRO A 157 -4.80 -3.00 16.61
CA PRO A 157 -3.39 -3.12 16.95
C PRO A 157 -2.81 -4.49 16.57
N VAL A 158 -1.53 -4.53 16.23
CA VAL A 158 -0.89 -5.80 15.80
C VAL A 158 -0.97 -6.89 16.85
N LYS A 159 -0.92 -6.53 18.12
CA LYS A 159 -1.07 -7.46 19.26
C LYS A 159 -2.45 -8.13 19.36
N GLU A 160 -3.46 -7.54 18.72
CA GLU A 160 -4.83 -8.08 18.65
C GLU A 160 -5.05 -8.92 17.38
N LEU A 161 -4.07 -8.90 16.46
CA LEU A 161 -4.08 -9.75 15.28
C LEU A 161 -3.59 -11.15 15.66
N ASP A 162 -4.41 -12.16 15.44
CA ASP A 162 -3.98 -13.53 15.58
C ASP A 162 -3.12 -13.95 14.37
N LEU A 163 -1.85 -13.51 14.37
CA LEU A 163 -0.92 -13.82 13.30
C LEU A 163 -0.70 -15.33 13.16
N HIS A 164 -0.77 -16.09 14.25
CA HIS A 164 -0.54 -17.54 14.21
C HIS A 164 -1.68 -18.34 13.57
N SER A 165 -2.88 -17.77 13.46
CA SER A 165 -4.01 -18.40 12.77
C SER A 165 -3.94 -18.28 11.24
N LEU A 166 -3.05 -17.45 10.71
CA LEU A 166 -2.90 -17.26 9.28
C LEU A 166 -1.97 -18.31 8.67
N ASN A 167 -2.21 -18.62 7.40
CA ASN A 167 -1.44 -19.66 6.67
C ASN A 167 -0.12 -19.10 6.12
N TRP A 168 0.86 -18.86 7.01
CA TRP A 168 2.18 -18.36 6.63
C TRP A 168 3.04 -19.45 5.97
N PRO A 169 4.02 -19.05 5.11
CA PRO A 169 4.99 -19.99 4.57
C PRO A 169 5.80 -20.65 5.70
N ALA A 170 6.02 -21.96 5.59
CA ALA A 170 6.79 -22.70 6.56
C ALA A 170 8.27 -22.28 6.54
N ASP A 171 8.90 -22.33 7.73
CA ASP A 171 10.35 -22.13 7.91
C ASP A 171 10.87 -20.77 7.38
N ASP A 172 10.03 -19.75 7.43
CA ASP A 172 10.37 -18.38 7.07
C ASP A 172 10.36 -17.45 8.30
N THR A 173 11.09 -16.34 8.21
CA THR A 173 11.08 -15.27 9.20
C THR A 173 10.25 -14.11 8.66
N ILE A 174 9.14 -13.80 9.34
CA ILE A 174 8.25 -12.71 9.00
C ILE A 174 8.54 -11.53 9.93
N TYR A 175 9.02 -10.44 9.37
CA TYR A 175 9.21 -9.21 10.11
C TYR A 175 7.87 -8.51 10.34
N VAL A 176 7.63 -8.11 11.59
CA VAL A 176 6.44 -7.36 12.01
C VAL A 176 6.92 -6.03 12.57
N VAL A 177 6.68 -4.96 11.84
CA VAL A 177 6.97 -3.61 12.32
C VAL A 177 5.78 -3.14 13.17
N GLU A 178 5.99 -3.02 14.49
CA GLU A 178 4.97 -2.65 15.46
C GLU A 178 4.90 -1.13 15.63
N ASP A 179 3.82 -0.50 15.21
CA ASP A 179 3.50 0.90 15.52
C ASP A 179 1.99 1.08 15.58
N ASP A 180 1.40 0.66 16.70
CA ASP A 180 -0.03 0.74 16.92
C ASP A 180 -0.52 2.20 17.06
N ASP A 181 0.35 3.11 17.49
CA ASP A 181 0.02 4.52 17.73
C ASP A 181 -0.15 5.30 16.42
N SER A 182 0.40 4.80 15.31
CA SER A 182 0.28 5.42 13.99
C SER A 182 -1.05 5.15 13.29
N ILE A 183 -1.83 4.18 13.77
CA ILE A 183 -3.14 3.82 13.19
C ILE A 183 -4.17 4.88 13.59
N SER A 184 -4.29 5.93 12.76
CA SER A 184 -5.02 7.15 13.14
C SER A 184 -6.50 7.12 12.76
N TYR A 185 -6.89 6.34 11.74
CA TYR A 185 -8.19 6.56 11.10
C TYR A 185 -9.26 5.50 11.39
N GLY A 186 -8.96 4.38 11.98
CA GLY A 186 -9.96 3.35 12.31
C GLY A 186 -10.77 2.80 11.12
N THR A 187 -10.39 3.13 9.89
CA THR A 187 -11.03 2.70 8.65
C THR A 187 -10.02 2.62 7.51
N GLY A 188 -10.37 1.90 6.43
CA GLY A 188 -9.52 1.81 5.24
C GLY A 188 -9.46 3.11 4.43
N SER A 189 -8.45 3.25 3.57
CA SER A 189 -8.27 4.42 2.69
C SER A 189 -9.50 4.72 1.84
N THR A 190 -9.73 5.98 1.50
CA THR A 190 -10.69 6.36 0.46
C THR A 190 -10.22 5.78 -0.88
N LEU A 191 -11.10 5.05 -1.56
CA LEU A 191 -10.78 4.34 -2.81
C LEU A 191 -11.47 5.00 -3.99
N VAL A 192 -10.66 5.48 -4.92
CA VAL A 192 -11.12 6.24 -6.09
C VAL A 192 -10.73 5.50 -7.37
N ARG A 193 -11.69 5.25 -8.25
CA ARG A 193 -11.45 4.76 -9.61
C ARG A 193 -11.53 5.92 -10.59
N LEU A 194 -10.60 5.96 -11.53
CA LEU A 194 -10.59 6.92 -12.62
C LEU A 194 -10.83 6.20 -13.94
N SER A 195 -11.89 6.57 -14.65
CA SER A 195 -12.27 5.98 -15.93
C SER A 195 -12.80 7.06 -16.86
N GLY A 196 -12.21 7.20 -18.06
CA GLY A 196 -12.69 8.14 -19.08
C GLY A 196 -12.74 9.61 -18.65
N GLY A 197 -11.95 10.01 -17.64
CA GLY A 197 -11.98 11.35 -17.05
C GLY A 197 -13.00 11.52 -15.93
N GLU A 198 -13.79 10.49 -15.63
CA GLU A 198 -14.76 10.48 -14.53
C GLU A 198 -14.13 9.92 -13.25
N ILE A 199 -14.72 10.31 -12.11
CA ILE A 199 -14.35 9.87 -10.77
C ILE A 199 -15.47 9.06 -10.18
N ASP A 200 -15.12 7.83 -9.80
CA ASP A 200 -15.99 6.93 -9.07
C ASP A 200 -15.37 6.63 -7.69
N VAL A 201 -16.02 7.08 -6.61
CA VAL A 201 -15.58 6.82 -5.24
C VAL A 201 -16.18 5.50 -4.78
N LEU A 202 -15.39 4.43 -4.87
CA LEU A 202 -15.82 3.07 -4.55
C LEU A 202 -15.92 2.79 -3.04
N ARG A 203 -15.17 3.54 -2.24
CA ARG A 203 -15.21 3.49 -0.79
C ARG A 203 -14.85 4.86 -0.23
N VAL A 204 -15.69 5.37 0.66
CA VAL A 204 -15.38 6.55 1.45
C VAL A 204 -14.61 6.11 2.70
N GLY A 205 -13.41 6.63 2.85
CA GLY A 205 -12.53 6.47 4.01
C GLY A 205 -12.32 7.80 4.72
N PRO A 206 -11.11 8.07 5.25
CA PRO A 206 -10.83 9.31 5.98
C PRO A 206 -11.01 10.59 5.16
N VAL A 207 -10.75 10.54 3.85
CA VAL A 207 -10.98 11.68 2.95
C VAL A 207 -12.39 11.59 2.37
N PRO A 208 -13.28 12.55 2.68
CA PRO A 208 -14.66 12.55 2.18
C PRO A 208 -14.73 12.71 0.65
N GLU A 209 -15.74 12.09 0.05
CA GLU A 209 -15.98 12.18 -1.41
C GLU A 209 -16.05 13.63 -1.92
N LYS A 210 -16.67 14.53 -1.15
CA LYS A 210 -16.76 15.95 -1.49
C LYS A 210 -15.38 16.55 -1.72
N ILE A 211 -14.42 16.28 -0.86
CA ILE A 211 -13.04 16.79 -0.96
C ILE A 211 -12.31 16.17 -2.16
N ILE A 212 -12.50 14.88 -2.42
CA ILE A 212 -11.96 14.23 -3.65
C ILE A 212 -12.47 14.95 -4.90
N ARG A 213 -13.78 15.23 -4.97
CA ARG A 213 -14.39 15.91 -6.13
C ARG A 213 -13.98 17.38 -6.26
N GLU A 214 -13.79 18.07 -5.16
CA GLU A 214 -13.30 19.47 -5.16
C GLU A 214 -11.89 19.54 -5.75
N VAL A 215 -10.96 18.71 -5.27
CA VAL A 215 -9.58 18.63 -5.80
C VAL A 215 -9.58 18.23 -7.27
N ALA A 216 -10.43 17.29 -7.66
CA ALA A 216 -10.54 16.84 -9.04
C ALA A 216 -11.07 17.92 -10.00
N GLY A 217 -12.04 18.72 -9.57
CA GLY A 217 -12.64 19.80 -10.34
C GLY A 217 -11.80 21.08 -10.41
N THR A 218 -10.75 21.21 -9.60
CA THR A 218 -9.85 22.36 -9.64
C THR A 218 -9.03 22.35 -10.94
N PRO A 219 -9.04 23.43 -11.75
CA PRO A 219 -8.20 23.53 -12.96
C PRO A 219 -6.73 23.28 -12.61
N GLY A 220 -6.06 22.41 -13.37
CA GLY A 220 -4.76 21.89 -12.99
C GLY A 220 -3.64 22.93 -13.01
N TYR A 221 -2.74 22.79 -12.06
CA TYR A 221 -1.47 23.53 -11.92
C TYR A 221 -0.54 23.45 -13.16
N LEU A 222 -0.84 22.56 -14.11
CA LEU A 222 -0.04 22.32 -15.31
C LEU A 222 -0.35 23.27 -16.49
N GLU A 223 -1.38 24.12 -16.41
CA GLU A 223 -1.64 25.12 -17.46
C GLU A 223 -0.76 26.38 -17.35
N THR A 224 -0.08 26.59 -16.22
CA THR A 224 0.76 27.78 -15.99
C THR A 224 2.23 27.61 -16.38
N ALA A 225 2.69 26.42 -16.69
CA ALA A 225 4.09 26.17 -17.09
C ALA A 225 4.35 26.24 -18.62
N GLY A 226 3.36 26.57 -19.41
CA GLY A 226 3.41 26.57 -20.89
C GLY A 226 3.29 27.95 -21.56
N ARG A 227 3.39 29.06 -20.82
CA ARG A 227 3.40 30.41 -21.40
C ARG A 227 4.51 31.27 -20.80
N SER A 228 5.70 31.15 -21.34
CA SER A 228 6.71 32.20 -21.38
C SER A 228 7.69 31.90 -22.54
#